data_44878922ab63cb56438280c5659be75f
#
_entry.id   44878922ab63cb56438280c5659be75f
#
_cell.length_a   1.000
_cell.length_b   1.000
_cell.length_c   1.000
_cell.angle_alpha   90.00
_cell.angle_beta   90.00
_cell.angle_gamma   90.00
#
_symmetry.space_group_name_H-M   'P 1'
#
loop_
_entity.id
_entity.type
_entity.pdbx_description
1 polymer ?
#
loop_
_entity_poly.entity_id
_entity_poly.type
_entity_poly.pdbx_seq_one_letter_code
_entity_poly.pdbx_strand_id
1 'polypeptide(L)'
;MLLPINRKKFKGFKYYDKRFLNKSFDPGNKYSIPYFWGTLGIVYNDKFVKRSEVESWDQLWSSKFRDKILLVDSARDDFAFSLISMGKSVNDKRPADVQAAKAKLDALMPNVKAILDDEIVMYMVQEEAPIGITWSGEASEMIAENKHLHYVIPKEGSNIWFDNLAIPKTAKHFKAIYKFLNFMSEPKNAAQNAEYVEYSTPNKGAIKILPKSVTGDQQFYPSNKTLKNLHVYSDLGQKWTQIYNDLFLEFKMTSR
;
A
#
# COMPACT_ATOMS: atom_id res chain seq x y z
N MET A 1 13.25 -19.89 -5.16
CA MET A 1 13.50 -19.06 -4.00
C MET A 1 14.69 -18.14 -4.25
N LEU A 2 15.10 -17.26 -3.32
CA LEU A 2 16.00 -16.14 -3.55
C LEU A 2 17.46 -16.43 -3.17
N LEU A 3 18.39 -15.70 -3.78
CA LEU A 3 19.81 -15.67 -3.42
C LEU A 3 20.09 -14.49 -2.49
N PRO A 4 21.02 -14.63 -1.52
CA PRO A 4 21.41 -13.51 -0.67
C PRO A 4 22.12 -12.43 -1.48
N ILE A 5 21.84 -11.17 -1.14
CA ILE A 5 22.47 -10.01 -1.74
C ILE A 5 23.94 -9.91 -1.30
N ASN A 6 24.85 -9.97 -2.26
CA ASN A 6 26.28 -9.80 -1.99
C ASN A 6 26.61 -8.32 -1.74
N ARG A 7 26.84 -7.96 -0.48
CA ARG A 7 27.12 -6.58 -0.06
C ARG A 7 28.45 -6.01 -0.58
N LYS A 8 29.38 -6.86 -1.02
CA LYS A 8 30.59 -6.40 -1.68
C LYS A 8 30.31 -5.94 -3.11
N LYS A 9 29.31 -6.53 -3.78
CA LYS A 9 28.91 -6.20 -5.16
C LYS A 9 27.81 -5.14 -5.23
N PHE A 10 26.88 -5.14 -4.28
CA PHE A 10 25.84 -4.12 -4.17
C PHE A 10 26.27 -2.99 -3.26
N LYS A 11 26.40 -1.79 -3.81
CA LYS A 11 26.87 -0.57 -3.11
C LYS A 11 25.75 0.41 -2.75
N GLY A 12 24.51 0.12 -3.18
CA GLY A 12 23.37 1.02 -3.08
C GLY A 12 22.84 1.25 -1.67
N PHE A 13 23.03 0.32 -0.70
CA PHE A 13 22.45 0.45 0.64
C PHE A 13 22.76 1.77 1.37
N LYS A 14 23.88 2.41 1.08
CA LYS A 14 24.25 3.72 1.64
C LYS A 14 23.27 4.84 1.29
N TYR A 15 22.50 4.68 0.22
CA TYR A 15 21.53 5.66 -0.26
C TYR A 15 20.14 5.51 0.38
N TYR A 16 19.86 4.37 1.00
CA TYR A 16 18.53 4.08 1.55
C TYR A 16 18.32 4.70 2.93
N ASP A 17 17.09 5.10 3.19
CA ASP A 17 16.66 5.53 4.52
C ASP A 17 16.52 4.30 5.43
N LYS A 18 17.14 4.37 6.61
CA LYS A 18 17.14 3.28 7.60
C LYS A 18 15.74 2.88 8.05
N ARG A 19 14.76 3.81 7.98
CA ARG A 19 13.36 3.54 8.32
C ARG A 19 12.74 2.46 7.44
N PHE A 20 13.21 2.30 6.20
CA PHE A 20 12.70 1.35 5.23
C PHE A 20 13.55 0.08 5.09
N LEU A 21 14.65 -0.01 5.82
CA LEU A 21 15.50 -1.20 5.87
C LEU A 21 15.15 -2.10 7.07
N ASN A 22 15.67 -3.33 7.03
CA ASN A 22 15.61 -4.29 8.13
C ASN A 22 14.16 -4.58 8.60
N LYS A 23 13.26 -4.81 7.66
CA LYS A 23 11.87 -5.16 7.96
C LYS A 23 11.74 -6.64 8.35
N SER A 24 10.64 -6.98 9.04
CA SER A 24 10.37 -8.33 9.56
C SER A 24 10.39 -9.42 8.50
N PHE A 25 10.00 -9.11 7.26
CA PHE A 25 10.00 -10.05 6.14
C PHE A 25 11.40 -10.37 5.58
N ASP A 26 12.40 -9.51 5.82
CA ASP A 26 13.80 -9.74 5.41
C ASP A 26 14.79 -9.07 6.38
N PRO A 27 15.00 -9.66 7.58
CA PRO A 27 15.90 -9.13 8.56
C PRO A 27 17.32 -8.94 8.00
N GLY A 28 17.84 -7.73 8.19
CA GLY A 28 19.15 -7.32 7.67
C GLY A 28 19.20 -7.09 6.17
N ASN A 29 18.07 -7.09 5.45
CA ASN A 29 18.04 -6.99 3.97
C ASN A 29 18.97 -8.02 3.32
N LYS A 30 18.79 -9.28 3.71
CA LYS A 30 19.63 -10.38 3.25
C LYS A 30 19.31 -10.77 1.81
N TYR A 31 18.05 -10.72 1.42
CA TYR A 31 17.55 -11.24 0.15
C TYR A 31 16.92 -10.19 -0.76
N SER A 32 16.62 -9.00 -0.22
CA SER A 32 15.88 -7.96 -0.93
C SER A 32 16.47 -6.57 -0.74
N ILE A 33 16.18 -5.71 -1.72
CA ILE A 33 16.52 -4.30 -1.73
C ILE A 33 15.22 -3.54 -1.91
N PRO A 34 14.78 -2.68 -0.97
CA PRO A 34 13.57 -1.89 -1.14
C PRO A 34 13.67 -1.05 -2.42
N TYR A 35 12.59 -1.03 -3.19
CA TYR A 35 12.53 -0.35 -4.49
C TYR A 35 11.57 0.84 -4.44
N PHE A 36 10.31 0.57 -4.15
CA PHE A 36 9.30 1.54 -3.83
C PHE A 36 8.61 1.19 -2.50
N TRP A 37 7.82 2.10 -2.00
CA TRP A 37 6.94 1.88 -0.87
C TRP A 37 5.69 2.75 -1.00
N GLY A 38 4.65 2.38 -0.30
CA GLY A 38 3.43 3.15 -0.24
C GLY A 38 2.55 2.69 0.90
N THR A 39 1.33 3.18 0.90
CA THR A 39 0.33 2.91 1.94
C THR A 39 -0.99 2.49 1.30
N LEU A 40 -1.82 1.78 2.05
CA LEU A 40 -3.23 1.66 1.77
C LEU A 40 -3.94 2.89 2.34
N GLY A 41 -4.94 3.41 1.65
CA GLY A 41 -5.70 4.55 2.15
C GLY A 41 -7.01 4.76 1.41
N ILE A 42 -7.59 5.92 1.64
CA ILE A 42 -8.88 6.32 1.08
C ILE A 42 -8.65 7.41 0.03
N VAL A 43 -9.05 7.17 -1.20
CA VAL A 43 -9.22 8.21 -2.23
C VAL A 43 -10.65 8.73 -2.11
N TYR A 44 -10.82 10.04 -2.13
CA TYR A 44 -12.14 10.65 -2.13
C TYR A 44 -12.21 11.83 -3.10
N ASN A 45 -13.39 12.05 -3.66
CA ASN A 45 -13.67 13.19 -4.55
C ASN A 45 -14.31 14.33 -3.74
N ASP A 46 -13.64 15.49 -3.70
CA ASP A 46 -14.05 16.65 -2.87
C ASP A 46 -15.34 17.33 -3.35
N LYS A 47 -15.81 17.03 -4.56
CA LYS A 47 -17.14 17.46 -5.03
C LYS A 47 -18.29 16.79 -4.25
N PHE A 48 -18.06 15.59 -3.71
CA PHE A 48 -19.11 14.76 -3.13
C PHE A 48 -18.90 14.45 -1.65
N VAL A 49 -17.62 14.41 -1.20
CA VAL A 49 -17.24 13.97 0.15
C VAL A 49 -16.23 14.93 0.74
N LYS A 50 -16.49 15.41 1.95
CA LYS A 50 -15.53 16.23 2.68
C LYS A 50 -14.44 15.36 3.30
N ARG A 51 -13.21 15.88 3.39
CA ARG A 51 -12.10 15.19 4.06
C ARG A 51 -12.45 14.69 5.46
N SER A 52 -13.14 15.53 6.26
CA SER A 52 -13.56 15.18 7.63
C SER A 52 -14.50 13.97 7.73
N GLU A 53 -15.03 13.51 6.62
CA GLU A 53 -15.95 12.38 6.53
C GLU A 53 -15.23 11.05 6.19
N VAL A 54 -13.91 11.10 5.91
CA VAL A 54 -13.09 9.96 5.50
C VAL A 54 -11.72 9.93 6.21
N GLU A 55 -11.56 10.64 7.32
CA GLU A 55 -10.31 10.66 8.11
C GLU A 55 -10.15 9.44 9.05
N SER A 56 -11.17 8.59 9.12
CA SER A 56 -11.22 7.38 9.95
C SER A 56 -11.80 6.23 9.15
N TRP A 57 -11.23 5.04 9.32
CA TRP A 57 -11.79 3.83 8.70
C TRP A 57 -13.26 3.60 9.08
N ASP A 58 -13.64 3.82 10.36
CA ASP A 58 -15.01 3.60 10.83
C ASP A 58 -16.06 4.47 10.12
N GLN A 59 -15.66 5.61 9.54
CA GLN A 59 -16.58 6.48 8.82
C GLN A 59 -17.12 5.84 7.54
N LEU A 60 -16.42 4.85 6.97
CA LEU A 60 -16.85 4.13 5.78
C LEU A 60 -18.17 3.35 5.99
N TRP A 61 -18.48 2.98 7.23
CA TRP A 61 -19.73 2.26 7.57
C TRP A 61 -20.96 3.17 7.69
N SER A 62 -20.82 4.47 7.46
CA SER A 62 -21.95 5.39 7.44
C SER A 62 -22.90 5.07 6.28
N SER A 63 -24.21 4.97 6.58
CA SER A 63 -25.24 4.69 5.59
C SER A 63 -25.35 5.74 4.46
N LYS A 64 -24.77 6.94 4.66
CA LYS A 64 -24.67 7.97 3.62
C LYS A 64 -23.81 7.55 2.43
N PHE A 65 -22.93 6.57 2.62
CA PHE A 65 -22.05 6.01 1.59
C PHE A 65 -22.63 4.78 0.89
N ARG A 66 -23.92 4.50 1.06
CA ARG A 66 -24.58 3.39 0.35
C ARG A 66 -24.29 3.44 -1.15
N ASP A 67 -23.75 2.32 -1.69
CA ASP A 67 -23.40 2.15 -3.12
C ASP A 67 -22.41 3.23 -3.66
N LYS A 68 -21.43 3.63 -2.83
CA LYS A 68 -20.51 4.73 -3.13
C LYS A 68 -19.03 4.40 -2.93
N ILE A 69 -18.70 3.20 -2.47
CA ILE A 69 -17.33 2.83 -2.14
C ILE A 69 -16.83 1.78 -3.13
N LEU A 70 -15.67 2.04 -3.72
CA LEU A 70 -14.89 1.03 -4.45
C LEU A 70 -13.85 0.43 -3.50
N LEU A 71 -13.72 -0.88 -3.51
CA LEU A 71 -12.68 -1.61 -2.78
C LEU A 71 -11.69 -2.21 -3.77
N VAL A 72 -10.41 -2.24 -3.38
CA VAL A 72 -9.40 -3.01 -4.10
C VAL A 72 -9.65 -4.51 -3.90
N ASP A 73 -9.45 -5.34 -4.94
CA ASP A 73 -9.59 -6.81 -4.84
C ASP A 73 -8.40 -7.44 -4.11
N SER A 74 -8.32 -7.21 -2.80
CA SER A 74 -7.22 -7.68 -1.96
C SER A 74 -7.70 -8.14 -0.59
N ALA A 75 -7.72 -9.46 -0.37
CA ALA A 75 -8.08 -10.05 0.91
C ALA A 75 -7.30 -9.46 2.08
N ARG A 76 -5.98 -9.25 1.90
CA ARG A 76 -5.11 -8.74 2.97
C ARG A 76 -5.42 -7.28 3.30
N ASP A 77 -5.73 -6.47 2.31
CA ASP A 77 -5.95 -5.04 2.50
C ASP A 77 -7.34 -4.77 3.07
N ASP A 78 -8.38 -5.48 2.60
CA ASP A 78 -9.73 -5.34 3.10
C ASP A 78 -9.85 -5.83 4.55
N PHE A 79 -9.26 -6.97 4.88
CA PHE A 79 -9.17 -7.40 6.27
C PHE A 79 -8.31 -6.45 7.12
N ALA A 80 -7.24 -5.85 6.56
CA ALA A 80 -6.38 -4.96 7.32
C ALA A 80 -7.13 -3.71 7.79
N PHE A 81 -7.84 -2.99 6.92
CA PHE A 81 -8.56 -1.80 7.37
C PHE A 81 -9.73 -2.15 8.30
N SER A 82 -10.38 -3.29 8.08
CA SER A 82 -11.40 -3.77 9.00
C SER A 82 -10.83 -4.07 10.40
N LEU A 83 -9.70 -4.79 10.47
CA LEU A 83 -9.00 -5.08 11.74
C LEU A 83 -8.51 -3.80 12.43
N ILE A 84 -7.89 -2.89 11.69
CA ILE A 84 -7.40 -1.60 12.22
C ILE A 84 -8.56 -0.80 12.82
N SER A 85 -9.70 -0.73 12.14
CA SER A 85 -10.89 -0.02 12.63
C SER A 85 -11.44 -0.59 13.95
N MET A 86 -11.12 -1.84 14.26
CA MET A 86 -11.43 -2.50 15.53
C MET A 86 -10.29 -2.42 16.56
N GLY A 87 -9.19 -1.70 16.27
CA GLY A 87 -7.99 -1.64 17.11
C GLY A 87 -7.23 -2.98 17.16
N LYS A 88 -7.34 -3.81 16.12
CA LYS A 88 -6.68 -5.11 16.01
C LYS A 88 -5.46 -5.02 15.09
N SER A 89 -4.60 -6.05 15.19
CA SER A 89 -3.41 -6.15 14.34
C SER A 89 -3.78 -6.54 12.91
N VAL A 90 -3.16 -5.90 11.91
CA VAL A 90 -3.26 -6.33 10.49
C VAL A 90 -2.74 -7.75 10.25
N ASN A 91 -2.00 -8.29 11.21
CA ASN A 91 -1.41 -9.63 11.17
C ASN A 91 -2.12 -10.60 12.15
N ASP A 92 -3.35 -10.30 12.53
CA ASP A 92 -4.07 -11.10 13.53
C ASP A 92 -4.32 -12.53 13.01
N LYS A 93 -4.10 -13.51 13.90
CA LYS A 93 -4.32 -14.94 13.66
C LYS A 93 -5.24 -15.55 14.72
N ARG A 94 -5.99 -14.74 15.45
CA ARG A 94 -7.02 -15.20 16.39
C ARG A 94 -8.33 -15.41 15.64
N PRO A 95 -8.91 -16.63 15.65
CA PRO A 95 -10.12 -16.92 14.89
C PRO A 95 -11.26 -15.93 15.18
N ALA A 96 -11.49 -15.60 16.45
CA ALA A 96 -12.56 -14.69 16.85
C ALA A 96 -12.38 -13.26 16.25
N ASP A 97 -11.15 -12.72 16.24
CA ASP A 97 -10.90 -11.39 15.69
C ASP A 97 -11.01 -11.37 14.16
N VAL A 98 -10.54 -12.42 13.48
CA VAL A 98 -10.64 -12.54 12.03
C VAL A 98 -12.10 -12.71 11.59
N GLN A 99 -12.89 -13.51 12.32
CA GLN A 99 -14.35 -13.64 12.07
C GLN A 99 -15.08 -12.31 12.34
N ALA A 100 -14.72 -11.60 13.40
CA ALA A 100 -15.30 -10.28 13.68
C ALA A 100 -14.96 -9.26 12.57
N ALA A 101 -13.73 -9.31 12.02
CA ALA A 101 -13.34 -8.47 10.88
C ALA A 101 -14.16 -8.80 9.62
N LYS A 102 -14.40 -10.11 9.35
CA LYS A 102 -15.27 -10.56 8.25
C LYS A 102 -16.70 -10.04 8.45
N ALA A 103 -17.28 -10.21 9.62
CA ALA A 103 -18.62 -9.70 9.91
C ALA A 103 -18.74 -8.17 9.76
N LYS A 104 -17.65 -7.45 10.11
CA LYS A 104 -17.58 -6.00 9.91
C LYS A 104 -17.49 -5.65 8.42
N LEU A 105 -16.75 -6.39 7.60
CA LEU A 105 -16.75 -6.24 6.13
C LEU A 105 -18.14 -6.53 5.54
N ASP A 106 -18.82 -7.57 5.99
CA ASP A 106 -20.19 -7.87 5.53
C ASP A 106 -21.15 -6.70 5.81
N ALA A 107 -20.99 -6.06 6.97
CA ALA A 107 -21.76 -4.85 7.30
C ALA A 107 -21.38 -3.63 6.44
N LEU A 108 -20.22 -3.63 5.77
CA LEU A 108 -19.82 -2.59 4.81
C LEU A 108 -20.44 -2.81 3.42
N MET A 109 -20.78 -4.06 3.07
CA MET A 109 -21.23 -4.43 1.73
C MET A 109 -22.36 -3.54 1.15
N PRO A 110 -23.36 -3.07 1.92
CA PRO A 110 -24.35 -2.14 1.40
C PRO A 110 -23.78 -0.80 0.89
N ASN A 111 -22.58 -0.44 1.31
CA ASN A 111 -21.89 0.78 0.89
C ASN A 111 -20.95 0.53 -0.29
N VAL A 112 -20.60 -0.73 -0.55
CA VAL A 112 -19.70 -1.13 -1.64
C VAL A 112 -20.43 -1.10 -2.97
N LYS A 113 -19.90 -0.33 -3.93
CA LYS A 113 -20.38 -0.28 -5.32
C LYS A 113 -19.75 -1.41 -6.15
N ALA A 114 -18.44 -1.61 -5.99
CA ALA A 114 -17.70 -2.68 -6.66
C ALA A 114 -16.40 -3.01 -5.92
N ILE A 115 -15.89 -4.21 -6.18
CA ILE A 115 -14.54 -4.67 -5.77
C ILE A 115 -13.76 -4.85 -7.06
N LEU A 116 -12.69 -4.10 -7.24
CA LEU A 116 -11.97 -3.94 -8.51
C LEU A 116 -10.47 -4.15 -8.29
N ASP A 117 -9.77 -4.53 -9.33
CA ASP A 117 -8.32 -4.50 -9.41
C ASP A 117 -7.88 -3.13 -9.98
N ASP A 118 -6.94 -3.08 -10.91
CA ASP A 118 -6.40 -1.83 -11.49
C ASP A 118 -7.49 -0.92 -12.14
N GLU A 119 -8.66 -1.47 -12.48
CA GLU A 119 -9.80 -0.70 -13.00
C GLU A 119 -10.33 0.37 -12.04
N ILE A 120 -10.02 0.27 -10.75
CA ILE A 120 -10.42 1.26 -9.74
C ILE A 120 -9.92 2.66 -10.12
N VAL A 121 -8.76 2.77 -10.77
CA VAL A 121 -8.18 4.04 -11.24
C VAL A 121 -9.16 4.72 -12.19
N MET A 122 -9.58 4.01 -13.23
CA MET A 122 -10.48 4.56 -14.25
C MET A 122 -11.83 4.97 -13.65
N TYR A 123 -12.41 4.13 -12.78
CA TYR A 123 -13.70 4.41 -12.15
C TYR A 123 -13.66 5.67 -11.27
N MET A 124 -12.57 5.86 -10.52
CA MET A 124 -12.41 7.06 -9.69
C MET A 124 -12.16 8.31 -10.52
N VAL A 125 -11.32 8.24 -11.56
CA VAL A 125 -11.04 9.36 -12.46
C VAL A 125 -12.30 9.82 -13.19
N GLN A 126 -13.16 8.89 -13.62
CA GLN A 126 -14.45 9.18 -14.29
C GLN A 126 -15.57 9.56 -13.31
N GLU A 127 -15.28 9.69 -12.02
CA GLU A 127 -16.25 10.06 -10.97
C GLU A 127 -17.41 9.05 -10.80
N GLU A 128 -17.20 7.79 -11.19
CA GLU A 128 -18.21 6.71 -11.05
C GLU A 128 -18.49 6.34 -9.59
N ALA A 129 -17.58 6.66 -8.69
CA ALA A 129 -17.76 6.56 -7.25
C ALA A 129 -17.03 7.71 -6.54
N PRO A 130 -17.57 8.20 -5.42
CA PRO A 130 -16.93 9.28 -4.67
C PRO A 130 -15.83 8.82 -3.70
N ILE A 131 -15.70 7.52 -3.43
CA ILE A 131 -14.73 6.94 -2.48
C ILE A 131 -14.13 5.68 -3.08
N GLY A 132 -12.81 5.55 -3.00
CA GLY A 132 -12.06 4.34 -3.33
C GLY A 132 -11.09 3.97 -2.20
N ILE A 133 -10.95 2.68 -1.91
CA ILE A 133 -9.93 2.17 -1.02
C ILE A 133 -8.86 1.52 -1.89
N THR A 134 -7.66 2.10 -1.89
CA THR A 134 -6.59 1.62 -2.75
C THR A 134 -5.21 2.06 -2.26
N TRP A 135 -4.18 1.71 -3.01
CA TRP A 135 -2.79 2.02 -2.72
C TRP A 135 -2.40 3.43 -3.15
N SER A 136 -1.47 4.03 -2.42
CA SER A 136 -1.02 5.41 -2.67
C SER A 136 -0.42 5.63 -4.07
N GLY A 137 0.12 4.60 -4.72
CA GLY A 137 0.61 4.73 -6.10
C GLY A 137 -0.51 4.99 -7.09
N GLU A 138 -1.56 4.15 -7.06
CA GLU A 138 -2.77 4.36 -7.88
C GLU A 138 -3.47 5.68 -7.54
N ALA A 139 -3.50 6.04 -6.24
CA ALA A 139 -4.05 7.33 -5.83
C ALA A 139 -3.28 8.52 -6.45
N SER A 140 -1.95 8.40 -6.60
CA SER A 140 -1.13 9.42 -7.28
C SER A 140 -1.55 9.59 -8.74
N GLU A 141 -1.69 8.49 -9.46
CA GLU A 141 -2.16 8.47 -10.85
C GLU A 141 -3.57 9.09 -10.97
N MET A 142 -4.50 8.69 -10.10
CA MET A 142 -5.86 9.24 -10.07
C MET A 142 -5.86 10.76 -9.85
N ILE A 143 -5.05 11.26 -8.92
CA ILE A 143 -4.97 12.69 -8.58
C ILE A 143 -4.34 13.50 -9.73
N ALA A 144 -3.37 12.92 -10.45
CA ALA A 144 -2.77 13.56 -11.61
C ALA A 144 -3.80 13.78 -12.73
N GLU A 145 -4.74 12.85 -12.91
CA GLU A 145 -5.78 12.95 -13.94
C GLU A 145 -7.02 13.73 -13.50
N ASN A 146 -7.38 13.70 -12.21
CA ASN A 146 -8.55 14.39 -11.69
C ASN A 146 -8.24 15.15 -10.40
N LYS A 147 -8.11 16.49 -10.50
CA LYS A 147 -7.76 17.40 -9.39
C LYS A 147 -8.73 17.40 -8.21
N HIS A 148 -9.91 16.83 -8.36
CA HIS A 148 -10.91 16.70 -7.28
C HIS A 148 -10.69 15.46 -6.44
N LEU A 149 -9.78 14.58 -6.84
CA LEU A 149 -9.41 13.41 -6.07
C LEU A 149 -8.30 13.76 -5.06
N HIS A 150 -8.43 13.23 -3.87
CA HIS A 150 -7.48 13.41 -2.78
C HIS A 150 -7.27 12.08 -2.08
N TYR A 151 -6.09 11.89 -1.49
CA TYR A 151 -5.76 10.69 -0.74
C TYR A 151 -5.60 11.00 0.74
N VAL A 152 -6.10 10.11 1.60
CA VAL A 152 -5.94 10.21 3.05
C VAL A 152 -5.56 8.88 3.66
N ILE A 153 -4.58 8.90 4.55
CA ILE A 153 -4.25 7.79 5.43
C ILE A 153 -5.08 8.01 6.71
N PRO A 154 -6.02 7.12 7.05
CA PRO A 154 -6.86 7.27 8.22
C PRO A 154 -6.07 7.37 9.53
N LYS A 155 -6.64 8.07 10.50
CA LYS A 155 -5.98 8.40 11.78
C LYS A 155 -5.60 7.19 12.63
N GLU A 156 -6.31 6.08 12.49
CA GLU A 156 -6.02 4.82 13.17
C GLU A 156 -4.74 4.15 12.64
N GLY A 157 -4.23 4.63 11.52
CA GLY A 157 -3.12 4.03 10.81
C GLY A 157 -3.56 3.16 9.64
N SER A 158 -2.60 2.54 8.98
CA SER A 158 -2.83 1.72 7.80
C SER A 158 -1.70 0.72 7.57
N ASN A 159 -1.78 -0.03 6.46
CA ASN A 159 -0.67 -0.80 5.94
C ASN A 159 0.40 0.11 5.32
N ILE A 160 1.66 -0.28 5.48
CA ILE A 160 2.79 0.18 4.67
C ILE A 160 3.36 -1.01 3.92
N TRP A 161 3.38 -0.93 2.60
CA TRP A 161 3.91 -1.97 1.73
C TRP A 161 5.25 -1.58 1.11
N PHE A 162 5.98 -2.58 0.61
CA PHE A 162 7.30 -2.40 0.01
C PHE A 162 7.44 -3.27 -1.23
N ASP A 163 7.70 -2.66 -2.36
CA ASP A 163 8.27 -3.35 -3.50
C ASP A 163 9.76 -3.61 -3.28
N ASN A 164 10.21 -4.75 -3.70
CA ASN A 164 11.59 -5.15 -3.47
C ASN A 164 12.22 -5.76 -4.73
N LEU A 165 13.45 -5.37 -5.00
CA LEU A 165 14.30 -6.06 -5.96
C LEU A 165 14.96 -7.26 -5.29
N ALA A 166 14.88 -8.43 -5.90
CA ALA A 166 15.45 -9.67 -5.41
C ALA A 166 16.10 -10.48 -6.52
N ILE A 167 17.01 -11.39 -6.17
CA ILE A 167 17.72 -12.25 -7.13
C ILE A 167 17.19 -13.68 -7.00
N PRO A 168 16.49 -14.23 -8.00
CA PRO A 168 16.05 -15.62 -7.96
C PRO A 168 17.21 -16.61 -8.04
N LYS A 169 17.07 -17.79 -7.45
CA LYS A 169 18.11 -18.85 -7.48
C LYS A 169 18.45 -19.33 -8.90
N THR A 170 17.54 -19.16 -9.84
CA THR A 170 17.73 -19.51 -11.26
C THR A 170 18.54 -18.48 -12.04
N ALA A 171 18.88 -17.34 -11.45
CA ALA A 171 19.63 -16.27 -12.10
C ALA A 171 21.05 -16.73 -12.48
N LYS A 172 21.51 -16.37 -13.68
CA LYS A 172 22.81 -16.79 -14.22
C LYS A 172 23.77 -15.62 -14.47
N HIS A 173 23.28 -14.44 -14.81
CA HIS A 173 24.10 -13.30 -15.28
C HIS A 173 24.45 -12.33 -14.13
N PHE A 174 25.13 -12.80 -13.10
CA PHE A 174 25.39 -12.04 -11.87
C PHE A 174 26.09 -10.69 -12.10
N LYS A 175 27.01 -10.60 -13.08
CA LYS A 175 27.67 -9.33 -13.40
C LYS A 175 26.65 -8.26 -13.87
N ALA A 176 25.75 -8.65 -14.76
CA ALA A 176 24.69 -7.78 -15.27
C ALA A 176 23.69 -7.42 -14.16
N ILE A 177 23.27 -8.39 -13.35
CA ILE A 177 22.35 -8.22 -12.25
C ILE A 177 22.87 -7.15 -11.27
N TYR A 178 24.11 -7.28 -10.78
CA TYR A 178 24.65 -6.29 -9.84
C TYR A 178 24.91 -4.93 -10.50
N LYS A 179 25.20 -4.89 -11.80
CA LYS A 179 25.28 -3.63 -12.55
C LYS A 179 23.92 -2.94 -12.58
N PHE A 180 22.85 -3.69 -12.88
CA PHE A 180 21.46 -3.19 -12.88
C PHE A 180 21.02 -2.73 -11.49
N LEU A 181 21.21 -3.56 -10.45
CA LEU A 181 20.82 -3.21 -9.07
C LEU A 181 21.53 -1.93 -8.58
N ASN A 182 22.82 -1.78 -8.86
CA ASN A 182 23.53 -0.56 -8.51
C ASN A 182 23.02 0.64 -9.31
N PHE A 183 22.78 0.48 -10.62
CA PHE A 183 22.21 1.52 -11.47
C PHE A 183 20.87 2.03 -10.94
N MET A 184 19.93 1.11 -10.65
CA MET A 184 18.60 1.45 -10.10
C MET A 184 18.68 2.14 -8.74
N SER A 185 19.75 1.87 -7.96
CA SER A 185 19.94 2.45 -6.62
C SER A 185 20.69 3.78 -6.62
N GLU A 186 21.26 4.21 -7.74
CA GLU A 186 21.90 5.51 -7.83
C GLU A 186 20.85 6.62 -7.65
N PRO A 187 21.14 7.66 -6.83
CA PRO A 187 20.15 8.69 -6.50
C PRO A 187 19.45 9.31 -7.71
N LYS A 188 20.20 9.63 -8.78
CA LYS A 188 19.65 10.23 -10.00
C LYS A 188 18.66 9.28 -10.69
N ASN A 189 19.04 8.01 -10.86
CA ASN A 189 18.20 7.02 -11.54
C ASN A 189 16.98 6.67 -10.69
N ALA A 190 17.16 6.54 -9.36
CA ALA A 190 16.07 6.29 -8.43
C ALA A 190 15.07 7.47 -8.38
N ALA A 191 15.54 8.72 -8.48
CA ALA A 191 14.69 9.90 -8.56
C ALA A 191 13.86 9.91 -9.86
N GLN A 192 14.55 9.76 -11.01
CA GLN A 192 13.89 9.72 -12.31
C GLN A 192 12.84 8.61 -12.38
N ASN A 193 13.16 7.45 -11.81
CA ASN A 193 12.25 6.32 -11.81
C ASN A 193 11.03 6.54 -10.87
N ALA A 194 11.25 7.14 -9.69
CA ALA A 194 10.17 7.47 -8.77
C ALA A 194 9.24 8.56 -9.34
N GLU A 195 9.79 9.52 -10.09
CA GLU A 195 9.01 10.58 -10.76
C GLU A 195 8.19 10.01 -11.91
N TYR A 196 8.74 9.05 -12.67
CA TYR A 196 8.05 8.42 -13.80
C TYR A 196 6.93 7.47 -13.36
N VAL A 197 7.17 6.69 -12.30
CA VAL A 197 6.20 5.69 -11.78
C VAL A 197 5.23 6.33 -10.78
N GLU A 198 5.55 7.53 -10.28
CA GLU A 198 4.77 8.25 -9.25
C GLU A 198 4.69 7.54 -7.90
N TYR A 199 5.60 6.60 -7.62
CA TYR A 199 5.66 5.87 -6.36
C TYR A 199 6.72 6.45 -5.42
N SER A 200 6.45 6.38 -4.12
CA SER A 200 7.39 6.87 -3.11
C SER A 200 8.65 6.02 -3.05
N THR A 201 9.82 6.70 -3.06
CA THR A 201 11.11 6.03 -3.03
C THR A 201 11.69 5.94 -1.61
N PRO A 202 12.26 4.80 -1.22
CA PRO A 202 13.02 4.67 0.03
C PRO A 202 14.45 5.23 -0.07
N ASN A 203 14.87 5.72 -1.24
CA ASN A 203 16.21 6.24 -1.49
C ASN A 203 16.33 7.70 -1.04
N LYS A 204 16.96 7.94 0.12
CA LYS A 204 17.15 9.30 0.67
C LYS A 204 18.00 10.22 -0.22
N GLY A 205 18.82 9.65 -1.12
CA GLY A 205 19.57 10.42 -2.11
C GLY A 205 18.65 10.93 -3.23
N ALA A 206 17.72 10.09 -3.68
CA ALA A 206 16.69 10.46 -4.64
C ALA A 206 15.73 11.53 -4.10
N ILE A 207 15.30 11.40 -2.83
CA ILE A 207 14.43 12.38 -2.16
C ILE A 207 15.04 13.80 -2.19
N LYS A 208 16.38 13.93 -2.16
CA LYS A 208 17.04 15.23 -2.25
C LYS A 208 17.04 15.83 -3.66
N ILE A 209 16.80 15.02 -4.68
CA ILE A 209 16.79 15.41 -6.10
C ILE A 209 15.36 15.70 -6.56
N LEU A 210 14.39 14.93 -6.08
CA LEU A 210 12.97 15.09 -6.40
C LEU A 210 12.45 16.49 -6.03
N PRO A 211 11.50 17.03 -6.80
CA PRO A 211 10.86 18.31 -6.50
C PRO A 211 10.27 18.33 -5.08
N LYS A 212 10.36 19.49 -4.42
CA LYS A 212 9.73 19.64 -3.09
C LYS A 212 8.21 19.56 -3.11
N SER A 213 7.59 19.86 -4.23
CA SER A 213 6.16 19.62 -4.44
C SER A 213 5.78 18.15 -4.30
N VAL A 214 6.65 17.24 -4.72
CA VAL A 214 6.47 15.79 -4.58
C VAL A 214 6.79 15.33 -3.17
N THR A 215 8.02 15.61 -2.68
CA THR A 215 8.49 15.09 -1.39
C THR A 215 7.87 15.79 -0.17
N GLY A 216 7.27 16.95 -0.37
CA GLY A 216 6.52 17.70 0.66
C GLY A 216 5.04 17.32 0.74
N ASP A 217 4.54 16.53 -0.21
CA ASP A 217 3.16 16.08 -0.18
C ASP A 217 2.98 14.99 0.89
N GLN A 218 2.22 15.33 1.94
CA GLN A 218 1.96 14.44 3.07
C GLN A 218 1.07 13.24 2.72
N GLN A 219 0.43 13.24 1.55
CA GLN A 219 -0.36 12.12 1.08
C GLN A 219 0.56 10.94 0.69
N PHE A 220 1.70 11.25 0.06
CA PHE A 220 2.65 10.25 -0.46
C PHE A 220 3.94 10.14 0.34
N TYR A 221 4.37 11.23 0.99
CA TYR A 221 5.51 11.28 1.90
C TYR A 221 5.07 11.71 3.31
N PRO A 222 4.29 10.87 4.02
CA PRO A 222 3.70 11.22 5.28
C PRO A 222 4.73 11.51 6.37
N SER A 223 4.30 12.29 7.36
CA SER A 223 5.12 12.67 8.51
C SER A 223 5.62 11.45 9.29
N ASN A 224 6.68 11.64 10.08
CA ASN A 224 7.18 10.59 10.98
C ASN A 224 6.11 10.15 12.01
N LYS A 225 5.16 11.01 12.36
CA LYS A 225 4.04 10.68 13.25
C LYS A 225 3.11 9.68 12.56
N THR A 226 2.73 9.93 11.32
CA THR A 226 1.90 9.02 10.52
C THR A 226 2.62 7.69 10.29
N LEU A 227 3.92 7.73 9.88
CA LEU A 227 4.71 6.51 9.64
C LEU A 227 4.79 5.57 10.85
N LYS A 228 4.72 6.09 12.09
CA LYS A 228 4.72 5.25 13.30
C LYS A 228 3.44 4.44 13.48
N ASN A 229 2.34 4.89 12.88
CA ASN A 229 1.04 4.22 12.92
C ASN A 229 0.82 3.28 11.72
N LEU A 230 1.85 3.09 10.87
CA LEU A 230 1.76 2.18 9.73
C LEU A 230 2.28 0.80 10.10
N HIS A 231 1.61 -0.22 9.59
CA HIS A 231 1.85 -1.62 9.91
C HIS A 231 2.36 -2.38 8.69
N VAL A 232 3.45 -3.12 8.87
CA VAL A 232 3.99 -4.02 7.83
C VAL A 232 3.29 -5.37 7.91
N TYR A 233 2.89 -5.92 6.77
CA TYR A 233 2.38 -7.29 6.72
C TYR A 233 3.48 -8.30 7.04
N SER A 234 3.17 -9.22 7.93
CA SER A 234 3.99 -10.42 8.17
C SER A 234 3.48 -11.59 7.33
N ASP A 235 4.33 -12.57 7.13
CA ASP A 235 3.89 -13.87 6.61
C ASP A 235 2.95 -14.53 7.61
N LEU A 236 1.70 -14.72 7.21
CA LEU A 236 0.69 -15.40 8.01
C LEU A 236 0.89 -16.93 8.03
N GLY A 237 1.70 -17.45 7.10
CA GLY A 237 1.80 -18.87 6.80
C GLY A 237 0.60 -19.39 6.00
N GLN A 238 0.78 -20.51 5.31
CA GLN A 238 -0.17 -21.08 4.36
C GLN A 238 -1.60 -21.19 4.93
N LYS A 239 -1.74 -21.71 6.14
CA LYS A 239 -3.05 -21.90 6.79
C LYS A 239 -3.84 -20.60 6.92
N TRP A 240 -3.20 -19.54 7.46
CA TRP A 240 -3.91 -18.28 7.69
C TRP A 240 -4.12 -17.50 6.41
N THR A 241 -3.20 -17.56 5.47
CA THR A 241 -3.39 -16.98 4.14
C THR A 241 -4.62 -17.60 3.46
N GLN A 242 -4.77 -18.93 3.55
CA GLN A 242 -5.96 -19.61 3.01
C GLN A 242 -7.23 -19.15 3.72
N ILE A 243 -7.24 -19.07 5.05
CA ILE A 243 -8.42 -18.61 5.82
C ILE A 243 -8.85 -17.19 5.40
N TYR A 244 -7.89 -16.26 5.28
CA TYR A 244 -8.20 -14.89 4.83
C TYR A 244 -8.78 -14.88 3.42
N ASN A 245 -8.22 -15.65 2.51
CA ASN A 245 -8.71 -15.74 1.13
C ASN A 245 -10.11 -16.37 1.06
N ASP A 246 -10.38 -17.44 1.80
CA ASP A 246 -11.68 -18.10 1.82
C ASP A 246 -12.77 -17.15 2.37
N LEU A 247 -12.50 -16.49 3.49
CA LEU A 247 -13.43 -15.52 4.08
C LEU A 247 -13.63 -14.28 3.19
N PHE A 248 -12.60 -13.86 2.45
CA PHE A 248 -12.74 -12.79 1.48
C PHE A 248 -13.57 -13.20 0.26
N LEU A 249 -13.42 -14.43 -0.20
CA LEU A 249 -14.27 -14.98 -1.26
C LEU A 249 -15.74 -15.03 -0.80
N GLU A 250 -16.01 -15.50 0.43
CA GLU A 250 -17.36 -15.44 1.01
C GLU A 250 -17.90 -14.00 1.07
N PHE A 251 -17.08 -13.03 1.46
CA PHE A 251 -17.46 -11.62 1.45
C PHE A 251 -17.85 -11.13 0.05
N LYS A 252 -17.04 -11.44 -0.97
CA LYS A 252 -17.36 -11.08 -2.37
C LYS A 252 -18.66 -11.74 -2.86
N MET A 253 -18.97 -12.95 -2.40
CA MET A 253 -20.22 -13.64 -2.77
C MET A 253 -21.48 -12.99 -2.16
N THR A 254 -21.34 -12.12 -1.15
CA THR A 254 -22.47 -11.33 -0.60
C THR A 254 -22.74 -10.05 -1.41
N SER A 255 -21.85 -9.67 -2.35
CA SER A 255 -22.09 -8.59 -3.30
C SER A 255 -23.25 -8.98 -4.24
N ARG A 256 -24.19 -8.06 -4.42
CA ARG A 256 -25.36 -8.24 -5.31
C ARG A 256 -25.04 -7.83 -6.73
#